data_9b39d7531d950541d5859b1eda8e7d99
#
_entry.id   9b39d7531d950541d5859b1eda8e7d99
#
_cell.length_a   1.000
_cell.length_b   1.000
_cell.length_c   1.000
_cell.angle_alpha   90.00
_cell.angle_beta   90.00
_cell.angle_gamma   90.00
#
_symmetry.space_group_name_H-M   'P 1'
#
loop_
_entity.id
_entity.type
_entity.pdbx_description
1 polymer ?
#
loop_
_entity_poly.entity_id
_entity_poly.type
_entity_poly.pdbx_seq_one_letter_code
_entity_poly.pdbx_strand_id
1 'polypeptide(L)'
;MAPVAHRWKTQLNENAKAWAAFEPMPEANHNAIEGSINPRELSDALYVVQIRDREEPTEITARYRVVEELLGERATNRSAYWSEGPSRLARVLGAVAFGDLVSVYLAILYQTDPTPVTLLAMLKERLARATD
;
A
#
# COMPACT_ATOMS: atom_id res chain seq x y z
N MET A 1 -7.07 -4.53 -8.85
CA MET A 1 -5.99 -3.62 -8.32
C MET A 1 -5.03 -4.26 -7.33
N ALA A 2 -5.27 -5.49 -6.81
CA ALA A 2 -4.37 -6.11 -5.83
C ALA A 2 -2.86 -6.14 -6.21
N PRO A 3 -2.44 -6.49 -7.46
CA PRO A 3 -1.04 -6.41 -7.84
C PRO A 3 -0.45 -4.98 -7.79
N VAL A 4 -1.28 -3.97 -8.07
CA VAL A 4 -0.89 -2.55 -7.97
C VAL A 4 -0.65 -2.17 -6.52
N ALA A 5 -1.56 -2.55 -5.62
CA ALA A 5 -1.42 -2.30 -4.20
C ALA A 5 -0.16 -2.97 -3.62
N HIS A 6 0.11 -4.21 -4.04
CA HIS A 6 1.35 -4.90 -3.68
C HIS A 6 2.60 -4.14 -4.16
N ARG A 7 2.59 -3.63 -5.40
CA ARG A 7 3.68 -2.80 -5.89
C ARG A 7 3.83 -1.51 -5.08
N TRP A 8 2.75 -0.80 -4.79
CA TRP A 8 2.83 0.40 -3.94
C TRP A 8 3.51 0.10 -2.61
N LYS A 9 3.07 -0.97 -1.94
CA LYS A 9 3.71 -1.45 -0.70
C LYS A 9 5.21 -1.65 -0.87
N THR A 10 5.65 -2.34 -1.93
CA THR A 10 7.08 -2.61 -2.14
C THR A 10 7.86 -1.33 -2.43
N GLN A 11 7.32 -0.41 -3.22
CA GLN A 11 7.97 0.87 -3.51
C GLN A 11 8.05 1.79 -2.28
N LEU A 12 7.02 1.83 -1.45
CA LEU A 12 7.06 2.57 -0.18
C LEU A 12 8.15 2.03 0.74
N ASN A 13 8.26 0.69 0.86
CA ASN A 13 9.32 0.08 1.66
C ASN A 13 10.71 0.37 1.09
N GLU A 14 10.89 0.28 -0.23
CA GLU A 14 12.19 0.38 -0.88
C GLU A 14 12.65 1.83 -1.06
N ASN A 15 11.80 2.73 -1.57
CA ASN A 15 12.17 4.11 -1.83
C ASN A 15 12.08 4.99 -0.57
N ALA A 16 10.93 4.98 0.10
CA ALA A 16 10.70 5.82 1.28
C ALA A 16 11.29 5.25 2.57
N LYS A 17 11.77 4.00 2.57
CA LYS A 17 12.20 3.26 3.76
C LYS A 17 11.09 3.19 4.82
N ALA A 18 9.84 3.37 4.39
CA ALA A 18 8.66 3.36 5.24
C ALA A 18 8.05 1.97 5.28
N TRP A 19 7.68 1.51 6.48
CA TRP A 19 6.95 0.25 6.59
C TRP A 19 5.56 0.40 5.97
N ALA A 20 5.20 -0.55 5.11
CA ALA A 20 3.89 -0.62 4.50
C ALA A 20 3.44 -2.09 4.38
N ALA A 21 2.13 -2.30 4.48
CA ALA A 21 1.46 -3.57 4.21
C ALA A 21 0.42 -3.38 3.11
N PHE A 22 -0.12 -4.45 2.54
CA PHE A 22 -1.26 -4.39 1.64
C PHE A 22 -2.21 -5.54 1.94
N GLU A 23 -3.49 -5.26 1.79
CA GLU A 23 -4.56 -6.23 1.99
C GLU A 23 -5.51 -6.19 0.78
N PRO A 24 -5.64 -7.29 0.03
CA PRO A 24 -6.51 -7.33 -1.14
C PRO A 24 -7.98 -7.50 -0.73
N MET A 25 -8.88 -6.80 -1.41
CA MET A 25 -10.31 -7.09 -1.35
C MET A 25 -10.64 -8.31 -2.25
N PRO A 26 -11.52 -9.24 -1.81
CA PRO A 26 -12.34 -9.21 -0.57
C PRO A 26 -11.65 -9.80 0.67
N GLU A 27 -10.44 -10.32 0.58
CA GLU A 27 -9.73 -11.04 1.66
C GLU A 27 -9.58 -10.17 2.92
N ALA A 28 -9.30 -8.89 2.76
CA ALA A 28 -9.20 -7.93 3.86
C ALA A 28 -10.41 -7.92 4.81
N ASN A 29 -11.60 -8.31 4.31
CA ASN A 29 -12.83 -8.36 5.09
C ASN A 29 -12.89 -9.54 6.06
N HIS A 30 -11.99 -10.52 5.95
CA HIS A 30 -11.97 -11.69 6.83
C HIS A 30 -11.07 -11.50 8.05
N ASN A 31 -9.94 -10.83 7.89
CA ASN A 31 -8.91 -10.79 8.93
C ASN A 31 -8.38 -9.37 9.19
N ALA A 32 -8.08 -8.59 8.16
CA ALA A 32 -7.44 -7.28 8.33
C ALA A 32 -8.35 -6.29 9.08
N ILE A 33 -9.66 -6.36 8.88
CA ILE A 33 -10.62 -5.49 9.58
C ILE A 33 -10.62 -5.78 11.10
N GLU A 34 -10.57 -7.03 11.52
CA GLU A 34 -10.43 -7.40 12.94
C GLU A 34 -9.03 -7.04 13.47
N GLY A 35 -7.98 -7.27 12.68
CA GLY A 35 -6.60 -6.93 13.01
C GLY A 35 -6.34 -5.43 13.18
N SER A 36 -7.26 -4.56 12.74
CA SER A 36 -7.15 -3.11 12.89
C SER A 36 -7.45 -2.61 14.30
N ILE A 37 -7.88 -3.47 15.22
CA ILE A 37 -8.31 -3.08 16.58
C ILE A 37 -7.11 -2.90 17.52
N ASN A 38 -6.08 -3.73 17.39
CA ASN A 38 -4.96 -3.78 18.32
C ASN A 38 -3.58 -3.89 17.63
N PRO A 39 -2.52 -3.32 18.19
CA PRO A 39 -2.55 -2.38 19.31
C PRO A 39 -3.12 -1.02 18.88
N ARG A 40 -3.77 -0.32 19.80
CA ARG A 40 -4.45 0.94 19.51
C ARG A 40 -3.50 2.02 19.00
N GLU A 41 -2.31 2.09 19.55
CA GLU A 41 -1.27 3.05 19.14
C GLU A 41 -0.86 2.85 17.67
N LEU A 42 -0.84 1.61 17.17
CA LEU A 42 -0.61 1.32 15.76
C LEU A 42 -1.81 1.75 14.91
N SER A 43 -3.01 1.45 15.35
CA SER A 43 -4.25 1.83 14.66
C SER A 43 -4.34 3.35 14.44
N ASP A 44 -3.98 4.13 15.46
CA ASP A 44 -3.98 5.60 15.40
C ASP A 44 -2.88 6.16 14.47
N ALA A 45 -1.79 5.40 14.26
CA ALA A 45 -0.67 5.79 13.40
C ALA A 45 -0.83 5.33 11.95
N LEU A 46 -1.75 4.43 11.65
CA LEU A 46 -1.96 3.91 10.30
C LEU A 46 -2.60 4.94 9.37
N TYR A 47 -2.09 4.99 8.15
CA TYR A 47 -2.74 5.68 7.03
C TYR A 47 -3.19 4.65 6.00
N VAL A 48 -4.49 4.59 5.74
CA VAL A 48 -5.09 3.61 4.82
C VAL A 48 -5.29 4.24 3.45
N VAL A 49 -4.69 3.67 2.42
CA VAL A 49 -4.91 4.06 1.02
C VAL A 49 -5.70 2.98 0.30
N GLN A 50 -6.91 3.30 -0.13
CA GLN A 50 -7.70 2.43 -0.99
C GLN A 50 -7.32 2.65 -2.45
N ILE A 51 -6.84 1.61 -3.13
CA ILE A 51 -6.54 1.67 -4.56
C ILE A 51 -7.73 1.08 -5.32
N ARG A 52 -8.50 1.95 -5.95
CA ARG A 52 -9.80 1.68 -6.57
C ARG A 52 -9.71 1.71 -8.10
N ASP A 53 -10.62 1.01 -8.75
CA ASP A 53 -10.82 1.07 -10.21
C ASP A 53 -12.25 1.53 -10.51
N ARG A 54 -12.43 2.47 -11.44
CA ARG A 54 -13.78 2.94 -11.83
C ARG A 54 -14.66 1.84 -12.43
N GLU A 55 -14.06 0.76 -12.93
CA GLU A 55 -14.75 -0.41 -13.48
C GLU A 55 -14.73 -1.62 -12.50
N GLU A 56 -14.53 -1.37 -11.21
CA GLU A 56 -14.58 -2.46 -10.23
C GLU A 56 -16.03 -3.02 -10.09
N PRO A 57 -16.18 -4.31 -9.81
CA PRO A 57 -17.50 -4.91 -9.57
C PRO A 57 -18.26 -4.22 -8.45
N THR A 58 -19.60 -4.13 -8.59
CA THR A 58 -20.48 -3.48 -7.60
C THR A 58 -20.34 -4.08 -6.20
N GLU A 59 -20.09 -5.40 -6.14
CA GLU A 59 -19.88 -6.11 -4.87
C GLU A 59 -18.60 -5.64 -4.16
N ILE A 60 -17.55 -5.30 -4.91
CA ILE A 60 -16.31 -4.74 -4.36
C ILE A 60 -16.54 -3.31 -3.88
N THR A 61 -17.25 -2.50 -4.66
CA THR A 61 -17.65 -1.14 -4.25
C THR A 61 -18.45 -1.17 -2.94
N ALA A 62 -19.42 -2.08 -2.83
CA ALA A 62 -20.23 -2.23 -1.62
C ALA A 62 -19.37 -2.63 -0.40
N ARG A 63 -18.39 -3.52 -0.57
CA ARG A 63 -17.48 -3.92 0.50
C ARG A 63 -16.64 -2.75 1.01
N TYR A 64 -16.08 -1.95 0.11
CA TYR A 64 -15.32 -0.76 0.51
C TYR A 64 -16.18 0.20 1.34
N ARG A 65 -17.42 0.48 0.90
CA ARG A 65 -18.35 1.35 1.63
C ARG A 65 -18.62 0.82 3.04
N VAL A 66 -18.95 -0.47 3.17
CA VAL A 66 -19.22 -1.07 4.50
C VAL A 66 -17.97 -1.03 5.39
N VAL A 67 -16.79 -1.30 4.84
CA VAL A 67 -15.52 -1.20 5.60
C VAL A 67 -15.28 0.25 6.05
N GLU A 68 -15.55 1.23 5.21
CA GLU A 68 -15.45 2.65 5.58
C GLU A 68 -16.40 3.03 6.71
N GLU A 69 -17.62 2.53 6.68
CA GLU A 69 -18.61 2.74 7.76
C GLU A 69 -18.13 2.11 9.08
N LEU A 70 -17.63 0.88 9.04
CA LEU A 70 -17.15 0.14 10.21
C LEU A 70 -15.86 0.72 10.82
N LEU A 71 -14.94 1.17 9.98
CA LEU A 71 -13.67 1.76 10.40
C LEU A 71 -13.75 3.27 10.63
N GLY A 72 -14.87 3.91 10.32
CA GLY A 72 -15.03 5.35 10.23
C GLY A 72 -14.52 6.17 11.41
N GLU A 73 -14.65 5.64 12.62
CA GLU A 73 -14.17 6.31 13.83
C GLU A 73 -12.74 5.86 14.23
N ARG A 74 -12.26 4.73 13.68
CA ARG A 74 -11.01 4.08 14.09
C ARG A 74 -9.85 4.35 13.14
N ALA A 75 -10.09 4.42 11.84
CA ALA A 75 -9.10 4.75 10.84
C ALA A 75 -9.40 6.14 10.26
N THR A 76 -9.09 7.17 11.03
CA THR A 76 -9.32 8.57 10.64
C THR A 76 -8.43 9.01 9.48
N ASN A 77 -7.23 8.45 9.38
CA ASN A 77 -6.25 8.77 8.36
C ASN A 77 -6.41 7.84 7.15
N ARG A 78 -7.20 8.26 6.17
CA ARG A 78 -7.46 7.46 4.96
C ARG A 78 -7.66 8.30 3.72
N SER A 79 -7.38 7.71 2.56
CA SER A 79 -7.70 8.26 1.25
C SER A 79 -8.04 7.16 0.25
N ALA A 80 -8.69 7.54 -0.85
CA ALA A 80 -8.92 6.66 -1.99
C ALA A 80 -8.23 7.22 -3.22
N TYR A 81 -7.44 6.39 -3.89
CA TYR A 81 -6.92 6.64 -5.22
C TYR A 81 -7.81 5.92 -6.24
N TRP A 82 -8.38 6.67 -7.16
CA TRP A 82 -9.20 6.13 -8.26
C TRP A 82 -8.38 6.11 -9.53
N SER A 83 -8.13 4.91 -10.05
CA SER A 83 -7.42 4.76 -11.31
C SER A 83 -8.27 5.24 -12.48
N GLU A 84 -7.65 5.99 -13.40
CA GLU A 84 -8.30 6.56 -14.59
C GLU A 84 -7.54 6.17 -15.86
N GLY A 85 -8.26 6.04 -16.96
CA GLY A 85 -7.69 5.73 -18.27
C GLY A 85 -8.66 5.01 -19.21
N PRO A 86 -8.40 5.04 -20.51
CA PRO A 86 -9.31 4.54 -21.55
C PRO A 86 -9.34 3.00 -21.64
N SER A 87 -8.43 2.31 -20.98
CA SER A 87 -8.38 0.84 -20.94
C SER A 87 -7.90 0.34 -19.59
N ARG A 88 -8.19 -0.93 -19.31
CA ARG A 88 -7.68 -1.57 -18.07
C ARG A 88 -6.16 -1.46 -17.94
N LEU A 89 -5.43 -1.65 -19.03
CA LEU A 89 -3.97 -1.52 -19.03
C LEU A 89 -3.52 -0.10 -18.68
N ALA A 90 -4.15 0.91 -19.30
CA ALA A 90 -3.85 2.31 -19.00
C ALA A 90 -4.12 2.65 -17.54
N ARG A 91 -5.23 2.18 -16.95
CA ARG A 91 -5.56 2.38 -15.54
C ARG A 91 -4.55 1.70 -14.61
N VAL A 92 -4.15 0.47 -14.91
CA VAL A 92 -3.13 -0.25 -14.13
C VAL A 92 -1.79 0.45 -14.19
N LEU A 93 -1.30 0.81 -15.39
CA LEU A 93 0.00 1.48 -15.54
C LEU A 93 0.00 2.88 -14.94
N GLY A 94 -1.10 3.64 -15.09
CA GLY A 94 -1.25 4.94 -14.44
C GLY A 94 -1.21 4.84 -12.91
N ALA A 95 -1.89 3.85 -12.34
CA ALA A 95 -1.88 3.60 -10.92
C ALA A 95 -0.49 3.17 -10.41
N VAL A 96 0.24 2.36 -11.19
CA VAL A 96 1.64 2.00 -10.89
C VAL A 96 2.52 3.25 -10.87
N ALA A 97 2.50 4.04 -11.93
CA ALA A 97 3.33 5.25 -12.05
C ALA A 97 3.03 6.26 -10.92
N PHE A 98 1.75 6.44 -10.57
CA PHE A 98 1.37 7.30 -9.46
C PHE A 98 1.94 6.81 -8.13
N GLY A 99 1.86 5.51 -7.83
CA GLY A 99 2.42 4.94 -6.60
C GLY A 99 3.95 5.03 -6.54
N ASP A 100 4.62 4.84 -7.66
CA ASP A 100 6.07 5.01 -7.75
C ASP A 100 6.46 6.48 -7.39
N LEU A 101 5.74 7.48 -7.93
CA LEU A 101 5.93 8.88 -7.59
C LEU A 101 5.63 9.16 -6.11
N VAL A 102 4.51 8.65 -5.58
CA VAL A 102 4.18 8.79 -4.15
C VAL A 102 5.32 8.30 -3.26
N SER A 103 5.93 7.15 -3.59
CA SER A 103 7.02 6.59 -2.81
C SER A 103 8.29 7.48 -2.81
N VAL A 104 8.59 8.13 -3.95
CA VAL A 104 9.72 9.07 -4.07
C VAL A 104 9.44 10.36 -3.32
N TYR A 105 8.24 10.93 -3.46
CA TYR A 105 7.88 12.15 -2.71
C TYR A 105 7.86 11.91 -1.21
N LEU A 106 7.40 10.74 -0.76
CA LEU A 106 7.45 10.38 0.65
C LEU A 106 8.90 10.26 1.16
N ALA A 107 9.81 9.70 0.35
CA ALA A 107 11.24 9.68 0.66
C ALA A 107 11.79 11.10 0.87
N ILE A 108 11.44 12.05 -0.02
CA ILE A 108 11.84 13.45 0.10
C ILE A 108 11.30 14.07 1.40
N LEU A 109 10.03 13.83 1.73
CA LEU A 109 9.42 14.31 2.98
C LEU A 109 10.11 13.76 4.23
N TYR A 110 10.58 12.51 4.16
CA TYR A 110 11.38 11.89 5.23
C TYR A 110 12.87 12.26 5.19
N GLN A 111 13.29 13.15 4.26
CA GLN A 111 14.69 13.53 4.04
C GLN A 111 15.58 12.31 3.81
N THR A 112 15.05 11.32 3.12
CA THR A 112 15.71 10.03 2.84
C THR A 112 16.01 9.93 1.35
N ASP A 113 17.24 9.54 0.99
CA ASP A 113 17.59 9.23 -0.40
C ASP A 113 16.91 7.92 -0.81
N PRO A 114 16.07 7.90 -1.85
CA PRO A 114 15.41 6.69 -2.32
C PRO A 114 16.38 5.68 -2.97
N THR A 115 17.52 6.14 -3.47
CA THR A 115 18.42 5.34 -4.31
C THR A 115 19.15 4.22 -3.55
N PRO A 116 19.82 4.45 -2.40
CA PRO A 116 20.59 3.41 -1.73
C PRO A 116 19.67 2.38 -1.04
N VAL A 117 19.95 1.11 -1.29
CA VAL A 117 19.29 -0.04 -0.64
C VAL A 117 20.27 -0.78 0.28
N THR A 118 20.86 -0.07 1.19
CA THR A 118 21.99 -0.52 2.02
C THR A 118 21.72 -1.84 2.73
N LEU A 119 20.55 -2.00 3.37
CA LEU A 119 20.21 -3.22 4.08
C LEU A 119 20.08 -4.43 3.15
N LEU A 120 19.55 -4.23 1.93
CA LEU A 120 19.46 -5.29 0.93
C LEU A 120 20.85 -5.68 0.39
N ALA A 121 21.74 -4.71 0.20
CA ALA A 121 23.13 -4.98 -0.20
C ALA A 121 23.86 -5.79 0.89
N MET A 122 23.75 -5.39 2.14
CA MET A 122 24.33 -6.12 3.28
C MET A 122 23.75 -7.54 3.42
N LEU A 123 22.45 -7.70 3.22
CA LEU A 123 21.79 -9.02 3.25
C LEU A 123 22.38 -9.93 2.18
N LYS A 124 22.48 -9.46 0.92
CA LYS A 124 23.05 -10.23 -0.19
C LYS A 124 24.50 -10.65 0.07
N GLU A 125 25.31 -9.73 0.60
CA GLU A 125 26.72 -10.03 0.95
C GLU A 125 26.81 -11.12 2.03
N ARG A 126 25.98 -11.03 3.08
CA ARG A 126 25.99 -12.04 4.17
C ARG A 126 25.47 -13.39 3.70
N LEU A 127 24.45 -13.42 2.84
CA LEU A 127 23.93 -14.67 2.28
C LEU A 127 24.97 -15.37 1.39
N ALA A 128 25.71 -14.62 0.56
CA ALA A 128 26.79 -15.20 -0.25
C ALA A 128 27.85 -15.90 0.63
N ARG A 129 28.21 -15.30 1.76
CA ARG A 129 29.18 -15.90 2.71
C ARG A 129 28.60 -17.08 3.54
N ALA A 130 27.30 -17.18 3.65
CA ALA A 130 26.64 -18.25 4.43
C ALA A 130 26.40 -19.52 3.59
N THR A 131 26.56 -19.44 2.27
CA THR A 131 26.37 -20.55 1.32
C THR A 131 27.70 -21.14 0.82
N ASP A 132 28.83 -20.53 1.15
CA ASP A 132 30.21 -21.06 0.98
C ASP A 132 30.63 -21.89 2.20
#